data_1105444d4f8f604b2ba65620301cf82f
#
_entry.id   1105444d4f8f604b2ba65620301cf82f
#
_cell.length_a   1.000
_cell.length_b   1.000
_cell.length_c   1.000
_cell.angle_alpha   90.00
_cell.angle_beta   90.00
_cell.angle_gamma   90.00
#
_symmetry.space_group_name_H-M   'P 1'
#
loop_
_entity.id
_entity.type
_entity.pdbx_description
1 polymer ?
#
loop_
_entity_poly.entity_id
_entity_poly.type
_entity_poly.pdbx_seq_one_letter_code
_entity_poly.pdbx_strand_id
1 'polypeptide(L)'
;MASIKRDTTITGYQDFTREVYSLNNDRYFNMEDMLTQIQRFAMRGLKGIRKNNQEKIKTNLLISFSWFISLMNQLHIELEEEIWNRFPYLCSYCASCPCSCKETKPENRQKMAGDEAKRPKTLEDFQKMFGKIYPAVGRSLEHAGVHLAEELGEFSEAILYYRGLHKDSDFERIRVEAADLFSCFMGVFNSINVNMAEELSNMFSENCHVCKKAPCECNFTDIMGFKS
;
A
#
# COMPACT_ATOMS: atom_id res chain seq x y z
N MET A 1 -10.42 21.96 4.31
CA MET A 1 -10.47 20.79 5.23
C MET A 1 -10.23 19.55 4.37
N ALA A 2 -9.05 18.93 4.54
CA ALA A 2 -8.72 17.71 3.82
C ALA A 2 -9.40 16.52 4.47
N SER A 3 -10.04 15.66 3.70
CA SER A 3 -10.72 14.47 4.21
C SER A 3 -10.70 13.35 3.18
N ILE A 4 -10.68 12.11 3.66
CA ILE A 4 -10.83 10.93 2.84
C ILE A 4 -12.30 10.48 2.90
N LYS A 5 -12.83 10.09 1.75
CA LYS A 5 -14.15 9.48 1.62
C LYS A 5 -13.98 8.04 1.12
N ARG A 6 -15.00 7.23 1.28
CA ARG A 6 -15.00 5.83 0.82
C ARG A 6 -14.79 5.70 -0.70
N ASP A 7 -15.25 6.67 -1.47
CA ASP A 7 -15.11 6.73 -2.93
C ASP A 7 -13.83 7.46 -3.40
N THR A 8 -12.89 7.77 -2.50
CA THR A 8 -11.63 8.42 -2.84
C THR A 8 -10.78 7.50 -3.74
N THR A 9 -10.21 8.09 -4.80
CA THR A 9 -9.26 7.41 -5.69
C THR A 9 -7.91 7.22 -5.01
N ILE A 10 -7.02 6.40 -5.55
CA ILE A 10 -5.64 6.27 -5.03
C ILE A 10 -4.91 7.60 -5.18
N THR A 11 -5.03 8.25 -6.34
CA THR A 11 -4.48 9.59 -6.58
C THR A 11 -5.04 10.61 -5.58
N GLY A 12 -6.35 10.58 -5.34
CA GLY A 12 -6.98 11.45 -4.32
C GLY A 12 -6.43 11.22 -2.92
N TYR A 13 -6.05 9.98 -2.58
CA TYR A 13 -5.40 9.70 -1.31
C TYR A 13 -3.94 10.19 -1.29
N GLN A 14 -3.22 10.10 -2.42
CA GLN A 14 -1.90 10.75 -2.56
C GLN A 14 -1.99 12.26 -2.36
N ASP A 15 -2.99 12.93 -2.95
CA ASP A 15 -3.22 14.36 -2.79
C ASP A 15 -3.54 14.73 -1.33
N PHE A 16 -4.41 13.97 -0.68
CA PHE A 16 -4.69 14.14 0.74
C PHE A 16 -3.43 14.04 1.60
N THR A 17 -2.61 13.01 1.39
CA THR A 17 -1.38 12.84 2.19
C THR A 17 -0.37 13.95 1.89
N ARG A 18 -0.33 14.46 0.67
CA ARG A 18 0.49 15.62 0.29
C ARG A 18 0.03 16.88 1.00
N GLU A 19 -1.27 17.18 0.98
CA GLU A 19 -1.84 18.36 1.65
C GLU A 19 -1.62 18.33 3.17
N VAL A 20 -1.80 17.16 3.78
CA VAL A 20 -1.76 17.04 5.25
C VAL A 20 -0.35 16.85 5.78
N TYR A 21 0.48 16.02 5.13
CA TYR A 21 1.72 15.52 5.75
C TYR A 21 3.02 15.98 5.07
N SER A 22 3.00 16.56 3.86
CA SER A 22 4.24 16.89 3.15
C SER A 22 5.17 17.77 3.97
N LEU A 23 4.66 18.82 4.62
CA LEU A 23 5.48 19.74 5.42
C LEU A 23 6.28 19.01 6.52
N ASN A 24 5.65 18.09 7.24
CA ASN A 24 6.31 17.32 8.28
C ASN A 24 7.24 16.23 7.69
N ASN A 25 6.82 15.62 6.58
CA ASN A 25 7.63 14.63 5.89
C ASN A 25 8.94 15.25 5.40
N ASP A 26 8.87 16.36 4.69
CA ASP A 26 10.05 17.07 4.17
C ASP A 26 10.96 17.59 5.29
N ARG A 27 10.37 17.95 6.43
CA ARG A 27 11.11 18.49 7.57
C ARG A 27 11.84 17.45 8.39
N TYR A 28 11.26 16.26 8.54
CA TYR A 28 11.72 15.29 9.54
C TYR A 28 12.18 13.95 8.96
N PHE A 29 11.80 13.60 7.72
CA PHE A 29 11.95 12.25 7.20
C PHE A 29 12.53 12.24 5.80
N ASN A 30 13.61 11.55 5.62
CA ASN A 30 14.10 11.16 4.30
C ASN A 30 13.40 9.85 3.84
N MET A 31 13.74 9.38 2.66
CA MET A 31 13.19 8.17 2.05
C MET A 31 13.37 6.92 2.95
N GLU A 32 14.52 6.79 3.60
CA GLU A 32 14.83 5.65 4.49
C GLU A 32 14.07 5.72 5.81
N ASP A 33 13.90 6.92 6.33
CA ASP A 33 13.10 7.13 7.54
C ASP A 33 11.65 6.75 7.28
N MET A 34 11.09 7.14 6.13
CA MET A 34 9.73 6.76 5.74
C MET A 34 9.61 5.24 5.55
N LEU A 35 10.58 4.62 4.87
CA LEU A 35 10.65 3.16 4.73
C LEU A 35 10.65 2.47 6.10
N THR A 36 11.44 2.99 7.04
CA THR A 36 11.48 2.49 8.43
C THR A 36 10.11 2.59 9.11
N GLN A 37 9.35 3.68 8.88
CA GLN A 37 8.00 3.78 9.42
C GLN A 37 7.03 2.78 8.76
N ILE A 38 7.10 2.58 7.44
CA ILE A 38 6.32 1.56 6.73
C ILE A 38 6.57 0.19 7.37
N GLN A 39 7.84 -0.21 7.50
CA GLN A 39 8.26 -1.47 8.12
C GLN A 39 7.78 -1.59 9.56
N ARG A 40 7.98 -0.55 10.38
CA ARG A 40 7.58 -0.52 11.79
C ARG A 40 6.11 -0.86 11.97
N PHE A 41 5.24 -0.23 11.20
CA PHE A 41 3.79 -0.44 11.33
C PHE A 41 3.35 -1.72 10.64
N ALA A 42 3.92 -2.11 9.49
CA ALA A 42 3.65 -3.40 8.88
C ALA A 42 3.98 -4.56 9.84
N MET A 43 5.16 -4.55 10.48
CA MET A 43 5.54 -5.58 11.45
C MET A 43 4.62 -5.61 12.68
N ARG A 44 4.06 -4.47 13.10
CA ARG A 44 3.03 -4.44 14.15
C ARG A 44 1.71 -5.03 13.67
N GLY A 45 1.33 -4.81 12.40
CA GLY A 45 0.19 -5.48 11.77
C GLY A 45 0.37 -6.99 11.74
N LEU A 46 1.53 -7.49 11.32
CA LEU A 46 1.89 -8.92 11.34
C LEU A 46 1.87 -9.51 12.76
N LYS A 47 2.31 -8.74 13.75
CA LYS A 47 2.15 -9.15 15.17
C LYS A 47 0.66 -9.24 15.56
N GLY A 48 -0.19 -8.40 14.99
CA GLY A 48 -1.65 -8.50 15.12
C GLY A 48 -2.19 -9.81 14.54
N ILE A 49 -1.74 -10.21 13.34
CA ILE A 49 -2.08 -11.49 12.72
C ILE A 49 -1.72 -12.65 13.65
N ARG A 50 -0.46 -12.73 14.09
CA ARG A 50 0.01 -13.79 15.01
C ARG A 50 -0.78 -13.85 16.32
N LYS A 51 -1.36 -12.72 16.76
CA LYS A 51 -2.16 -12.65 17.99
C LYS A 51 -3.67 -12.72 17.74
N ASN A 52 -4.09 -12.94 16.50
CA ASN A 52 -5.49 -12.92 16.07
C ASN A 52 -6.24 -11.67 16.59
N ASN A 53 -5.62 -10.48 16.43
CA ASN A 53 -6.18 -9.21 16.89
C ASN A 53 -6.46 -8.31 15.68
N GLN A 54 -7.69 -8.33 15.19
CA GLN A 54 -8.13 -7.64 13.98
C GLN A 54 -7.94 -6.11 14.07
N GLU A 55 -8.21 -5.49 15.22
CA GLU A 55 -8.03 -4.04 15.40
C GLU A 55 -6.55 -3.64 15.28
N LYS A 56 -5.64 -4.46 15.81
CA LYS A 56 -4.21 -4.22 15.66
C LYS A 56 -3.73 -4.43 14.24
N ILE A 57 -4.26 -5.41 13.53
CA ILE A 57 -3.96 -5.61 12.10
C ILE A 57 -4.38 -4.35 11.35
N LYS A 58 -5.66 -3.99 11.43
CA LYS A 58 -6.28 -2.87 10.74
C LYS A 58 -5.54 -1.57 10.98
N THR A 59 -5.48 -1.11 12.23
CA THR A 59 -4.89 0.19 12.58
C THR A 59 -3.44 0.30 12.14
N ASN A 60 -2.62 -0.73 12.37
CA ASN A 60 -1.21 -0.66 12.00
C ASN A 60 -1.00 -0.69 10.49
N LEU A 61 -1.75 -1.49 9.75
CA LEU A 61 -1.62 -1.54 8.29
C LEU A 61 -2.15 -0.28 7.61
N LEU A 62 -3.18 0.39 8.13
CA LEU A 62 -3.62 1.69 7.62
C LEU A 62 -2.54 2.77 7.80
N ILE A 63 -1.87 2.78 8.94
CA ILE A 63 -0.76 3.72 9.19
C ILE A 63 0.44 3.38 8.29
N SER A 64 0.79 2.10 8.17
CA SER A 64 1.85 1.65 7.27
C SER A 64 1.56 2.08 5.82
N PHE A 65 0.32 1.89 5.37
CA PHE A 65 -0.14 2.30 4.05
C PHE A 65 -0.05 3.83 3.87
N SER A 66 -0.40 4.62 4.88
CA SER A 66 -0.29 6.08 4.81
C SER A 66 1.17 6.55 4.66
N TRP A 67 2.11 5.91 5.35
CA TRP A 67 3.54 6.16 5.15
C TRP A 67 4.01 5.71 3.76
N PHE A 68 3.51 4.58 3.27
CA PHE A 68 3.80 4.11 1.92
C PHE A 68 3.33 5.13 0.85
N ILE A 69 2.11 5.64 0.96
CA ILE A 69 1.59 6.71 0.09
C ILE A 69 2.45 7.98 0.18
N SER A 70 2.87 8.36 1.38
CA SER A 70 3.76 9.52 1.57
C SER A 70 5.13 9.32 0.89
N LEU A 71 5.69 8.10 0.93
CA LEU A 71 6.92 7.77 0.23
C LEU A 71 6.74 7.81 -1.29
N MET A 72 5.60 7.33 -1.82
CA MET A 72 5.28 7.46 -3.25
C MET A 72 5.22 8.94 -3.68
N ASN A 73 4.63 9.81 -2.85
CA ASN A 73 4.61 11.24 -3.10
C ASN A 73 6.03 11.84 -3.12
N GLN A 74 6.90 11.46 -2.20
CA GLN A 74 8.29 11.95 -2.14
C GLN A 74 9.10 11.51 -3.38
N LEU A 75 8.81 10.31 -3.91
CA LEU A 75 9.44 9.77 -5.10
C LEU A 75 8.75 10.22 -6.41
N HIS A 76 7.71 11.03 -6.33
CA HIS A 76 6.90 11.45 -7.49
C HIS A 76 6.37 10.27 -8.33
N ILE A 77 5.96 9.19 -7.68
CA ILE A 77 5.38 8.00 -8.31
C ILE A 77 3.86 8.12 -8.26
N GLU A 78 3.22 8.09 -9.43
CA GLU A 78 1.77 8.02 -9.59
C GLU A 78 1.31 6.57 -9.36
N LEU A 79 1.06 6.23 -8.11
CA LEU A 79 0.87 4.84 -7.68
C LEU A 79 -0.31 4.15 -8.38
N GLU A 80 -1.39 4.88 -8.68
CA GLU A 80 -2.57 4.34 -9.37
C GLU A 80 -2.21 3.81 -10.77
N GLU A 81 -1.34 4.52 -11.49
CA GLU A 81 -0.84 4.10 -12.81
C GLU A 81 0.03 2.86 -12.69
N GLU A 82 0.93 2.81 -11.73
CA GLU A 82 1.83 1.67 -11.55
C GLU A 82 1.05 0.40 -11.19
N ILE A 83 0.02 0.53 -10.34
CA ILE A 83 -0.85 -0.60 -10.00
C ILE A 83 -1.61 -1.09 -11.22
N TRP A 84 -2.18 -0.17 -12.03
CA TRP A 84 -2.91 -0.56 -13.23
C TRP A 84 -2.01 -1.19 -14.28
N ASN A 85 -0.84 -0.64 -14.51
CA ASN A 85 0.15 -1.21 -15.44
C ASN A 85 0.61 -2.61 -15.01
N ARG A 86 0.72 -2.83 -13.71
CA ARG A 86 1.16 -4.12 -13.15
C ARG A 86 0.05 -5.17 -13.06
N PHE A 87 -1.19 -4.73 -12.80
CA PHE A 87 -2.36 -5.57 -12.55
C PHE A 87 -3.59 -5.08 -13.32
N PRO A 88 -3.61 -5.19 -14.65
CA PRO A 88 -4.73 -4.72 -15.46
C PRO A 88 -5.94 -5.69 -15.37
N TYR A 89 -6.47 -5.87 -14.16
CA TYR A 89 -7.48 -6.88 -13.80
C TYR A 89 -7.00 -8.34 -13.93
N LEU A 90 -5.69 -8.55 -14.00
CA LEU A 90 -5.05 -9.84 -14.23
C LEU A 90 -3.91 -10.05 -13.23
N CYS A 91 -3.59 -11.31 -12.94
CA CYS A 91 -2.39 -11.65 -12.17
C CYS A 91 -1.13 -11.20 -12.92
N SER A 92 -0.23 -10.49 -12.23
CA SER A 92 1.03 -9.96 -12.79
C SER A 92 1.98 -11.05 -13.32
N TYR A 93 1.73 -12.31 -13.05
CA TYR A 93 2.58 -13.42 -13.45
C TYR A 93 1.94 -14.29 -14.54
N CYS A 94 0.75 -14.86 -14.28
CA CYS A 94 0.08 -15.79 -15.19
C CYS A 94 -0.94 -15.13 -16.13
N ALA A 95 -1.18 -13.81 -15.99
CA ALA A 95 -2.15 -13.06 -16.79
C ALA A 95 -3.58 -13.64 -16.75
N SER A 96 -3.99 -14.28 -15.64
CA SER A 96 -5.35 -14.80 -15.47
C SER A 96 -6.07 -14.17 -14.28
N CYS A 97 -7.39 -14.18 -14.30
CA CYS A 97 -8.27 -13.76 -13.22
C CYS A 97 -9.44 -14.76 -13.12
N PRO A 98 -9.51 -15.55 -12.02
CA PRO A 98 -8.59 -15.60 -10.89
C PRO A 98 -7.21 -16.15 -11.25
N CYS A 99 -6.21 -15.85 -10.40
CA CYS A 99 -4.85 -16.32 -10.55
C CYS A 99 -4.75 -17.85 -10.51
N SER A 100 -4.06 -18.45 -11.49
CA SER A 100 -3.84 -19.89 -11.63
C SER A 100 -2.41 -20.35 -11.27
N CYS A 101 -1.56 -19.46 -10.71
CA CYS A 101 -0.15 -19.77 -10.43
C CYS A 101 0.07 -20.96 -9.49
N LYS A 102 -0.90 -21.28 -8.63
CA LYS A 102 -0.82 -22.47 -7.75
C LYS A 102 -0.90 -23.80 -8.50
N GLU A 103 -1.60 -23.79 -9.64
CA GLU A 103 -1.87 -24.98 -10.43
C GLU A 103 -0.90 -25.09 -11.60
N THR A 104 -0.71 -24.00 -12.31
CA THR A 104 0.09 -23.93 -13.54
C THR A 104 0.88 -22.64 -13.57
N LYS A 105 2.01 -22.57 -12.82
CA LYS A 105 2.89 -21.41 -12.87
C LYS A 105 3.69 -21.39 -14.18
N PRO A 106 3.53 -20.38 -15.05
CA PRO A 106 4.35 -20.25 -16.25
C PRO A 106 5.84 -20.10 -15.91
N GLU A 107 6.75 -20.51 -16.80
CA GLU A 107 8.19 -20.29 -16.61
C GLU A 107 8.55 -18.80 -16.63
N ASN A 108 7.83 -18.03 -17.45
CA ASN A 108 8.07 -16.59 -17.59
C ASN A 108 6.77 -15.81 -17.40
N ARG A 109 6.88 -14.55 -16.93
CA ARG A 109 5.74 -13.64 -16.82
C ARG A 109 5.08 -13.46 -18.19
N GLN A 110 3.76 -13.58 -18.21
CA GLN A 110 2.99 -13.43 -19.44
C GLN A 110 2.79 -11.95 -19.79
N LYS A 111 2.77 -11.65 -21.09
CA LYS A 111 2.40 -10.30 -21.55
C LYS A 111 0.93 -10.04 -21.26
N MET A 112 0.64 -8.89 -20.68
CA MET A 112 -0.71 -8.47 -20.34
C MET A 112 -1.10 -7.25 -21.19
N ALA A 113 -2.35 -7.20 -21.60
CA ALA A 113 -2.98 -6.01 -22.15
C ALA A 113 -4.18 -5.66 -21.28
N GLY A 114 -4.18 -4.47 -20.71
CA GLY A 114 -5.30 -3.96 -19.92
C GLY A 114 -6.46 -3.54 -20.83
N ASP A 115 -7.67 -3.71 -20.33
CA ASP A 115 -8.88 -3.13 -20.89
C ASP A 115 -9.25 -1.91 -20.05
N GLU A 116 -8.95 -0.71 -20.54
CA GLU A 116 -9.17 0.55 -19.81
C GLU A 116 -10.64 0.74 -19.39
N ALA A 117 -11.59 0.13 -20.07
CA ALA A 117 -13.00 0.18 -19.67
C ALA A 117 -13.25 -0.55 -18.34
N LYS A 118 -12.36 -1.44 -17.93
CA LYS A 118 -12.43 -2.20 -16.66
C LYS A 118 -11.58 -1.60 -15.55
N ARG A 119 -10.82 -0.52 -15.83
CA ARG A 119 -9.95 0.10 -14.85
C ARG A 119 -10.75 0.54 -13.62
N PRO A 120 -10.35 0.13 -12.41
CA PRO A 120 -10.97 0.59 -11.17
C PRO A 120 -10.83 2.10 -11.01
N LYS A 121 -11.83 2.74 -10.40
CA LYS A 121 -11.83 4.20 -10.21
C LYS A 121 -11.51 4.61 -8.78
N THR A 122 -11.82 3.77 -7.81
CA THR A 122 -11.67 4.08 -6.39
C THR A 122 -10.77 3.06 -5.72
N LEU A 123 -10.22 3.41 -4.55
CA LEU A 123 -9.45 2.48 -3.73
C LEU A 123 -10.27 1.21 -3.40
N GLU A 124 -11.57 1.37 -3.13
CA GLU A 124 -12.48 0.24 -2.89
C GLU A 124 -12.59 -0.67 -4.12
N ASP A 125 -12.65 -0.08 -5.33
CA ASP A 125 -12.74 -0.86 -6.57
C ASP A 125 -11.43 -1.62 -6.86
N PHE A 126 -10.27 -1.02 -6.57
CA PHE A 126 -8.98 -1.72 -6.60
C PHE A 126 -8.95 -2.87 -5.61
N GLN A 127 -9.41 -2.68 -4.37
CA GLN A 127 -9.50 -3.77 -3.40
C GLN A 127 -10.40 -4.92 -3.89
N LYS A 128 -11.55 -4.60 -4.49
CA LYS A 128 -12.44 -5.60 -5.12
C LYS A 128 -11.77 -6.31 -6.29
N MET A 129 -11.03 -5.57 -7.13
CA MET A 129 -10.25 -6.15 -8.23
C MET A 129 -9.26 -7.19 -7.71
N PHE A 130 -8.46 -6.85 -6.69
CA PHE A 130 -7.51 -7.78 -6.09
C PHE A 130 -8.20 -8.99 -5.43
N GLY A 131 -9.40 -8.80 -4.86
CA GLY A 131 -10.22 -9.91 -4.37
C GLY A 131 -10.68 -10.89 -5.45
N LYS A 132 -10.80 -10.43 -6.72
CA LYS A 132 -11.10 -11.30 -7.86
C LYS A 132 -9.85 -11.96 -8.44
N ILE A 133 -8.74 -11.21 -8.56
CA ILE A 133 -7.46 -11.75 -9.04
C ILE A 133 -6.93 -12.80 -8.06
N TYR A 134 -6.97 -12.49 -6.77
CA TYR A 134 -6.43 -13.30 -5.68
C TYR A 134 -7.50 -13.59 -4.62
N PRO A 135 -8.45 -14.49 -4.89
CA PRO A 135 -9.53 -14.80 -3.95
C PRO A 135 -8.98 -15.23 -2.58
N ALA A 136 -9.59 -14.71 -1.51
CA ALA A 136 -9.23 -15.06 -0.14
C ALA A 136 -9.58 -16.52 0.20
N VAL A 137 -10.49 -17.13 -0.54
CA VAL A 137 -10.88 -18.55 -0.36
C VAL A 137 -9.67 -19.47 -0.57
N GLY A 138 -9.33 -20.26 0.46
CA GLY A 138 -8.16 -21.14 0.44
C GLY A 138 -6.81 -20.47 0.72
N ARG A 139 -6.82 -19.18 1.13
CA ARG A 139 -5.65 -18.46 1.62
C ARG A 139 -5.83 -18.15 3.11
N SER A 140 -4.90 -18.58 3.95
CA SER A 140 -4.92 -18.18 5.36
C SER A 140 -4.45 -16.73 5.54
N LEU A 141 -4.88 -16.09 6.62
CA LEU A 141 -4.44 -14.77 6.98
C LEU A 141 -2.93 -14.70 7.24
N GLU A 142 -2.37 -15.77 7.83
CA GLU A 142 -0.93 -15.90 8.05
C GLU A 142 -0.17 -15.91 6.72
N HIS A 143 -0.68 -16.63 5.71
CA HIS A 143 -0.09 -16.65 4.37
C HIS A 143 -0.13 -15.26 3.72
N ALA A 144 -1.26 -14.54 3.83
CA ALA A 144 -1.34 -13.16 3.35
C ALA A 144 -0.34 -12.24 4.08
N GLY A 145 -0.13 -12.46 5.38
CA GLY A 145 0.88 -11.73 6.17
C GLY A 145 2.31 -12.04 5.75
N VAL A 146 2.63 -13.30 5.44
CA VAL A 146 3.96 -13.68 4.92
C VAL A 146 4.24 -12.99 3.59
N HIS A 147 3.29 -13.02 2.65
CA HIS A 147 3.42 -12.31 1.37
C HIS A 147 3.63 -10.81 1.55
N LEU A 148 2.90 -10.17 2.49
CA LEU A 148 3.13 -8.76 2.78
C LEU A 148 4.57 -8.50 3.28
N ALA A 149 5.13 -9.40 4.08
CA ALA A 149 6.49 -9.27 4.57
C ALA A 149 7.54 -9.49 3.46
N GLU A 150 7.29 -10.43 2.55
CA GLU A 150 8.13 -10.70 1.38
C GLU A 150 8.18 -9.46 0.47
N GLU A 151 7.04 -8.95 0.03
CA GLU A 151 6.96 -7.79 -0.85
C GLU A 151 7.50 -6.51 -0.19
N LEU A 152 7.33 -6.35 1.13
CA LEU A 152 7.95 -5.25 1.85
C LEU A 152 9.48 -5.36 1.85
N GLY A 153 10.02 -6.58 1.89
CA GLY A 153 11.45 -6.85 1.75
C GLY A 153 11.96 -6.49 0.36
N GLU A 154 11.27 -6.92 -0.70
CA GLU A 154 11.62 -6.64 -2.10
C GLU A 154 11.54 -5.14 -2.43
N PHE A 155 10.48 -4.48 -1.95
CA PHE A 155 10.36 -3.02 -2.05
C PHE A 155 11.49 -2.29 -1.31
N SER A 156 11.86 -2.75 -0.11
CA SER A 156 12.96 -2.18 0.66
C SER A 156 14.31 -2.35 -0.04
N GLU A 157 14.54 -3.50 -0.66
CA GLU A 157 15.74 -3.76 -1.46
C GLU A 157 15.80 -2.84 -2.69
N ALA A 158 14.69 -2.64 -3.40
CA ALA A 158 14.61 -1.74 -4.55
C ALA A 158 14.97 -0.29 -4.16
N ILE A 159 14.44 0.21 -3.04
CA ILE A 159 14.79 1.52 -2.47
C ILE A 159 16.29 1.62 -2.16
N LEU A 160 16.85 0.58 -1.55
CA LEU A 160 18.28 0.55 -1.18
C LEU A 160 19.20 0.60 -2.41
N TYR A 161 18.87 -0.15 -3.47
CA TYR A 161 19.63 -0.12 -4.73
C TYR A 161 19.55 1.26 -5.40
N TYR A 162 18.33 1.82 -5.52
CA TYR A 162 18.18 3.15 -6.12
C TYR A 162 18.96 4.20 -5.36
N ARG A 163 18.89 4.22 -4.04
CA ARG A 163 19.68 5.14 -3.20
C ARG A 163 21.17 5.05 -3.46
N GLY A 164 21.68 3.83 -3.62
CA GLY A 164 23.13 3.61 -3.79
C GLY A 164 23.63 3.92 -5.20
N LEU A 165 22.83 3.68 -6.22
CA LEU A 165 23.25 3.67 -7.63
C LEU A 165 22.59 4.75 -8.48
N HIS A 166 21.41 5.26 -8.10
CA HIS A 166 20.61 6.26 -8.84
C HIS A 166 20.41 5.95 -10.32
N LYS A 167 20.20 4.66 -10.67
CA LYS A 167 19.95 4.23 -12.05
C LYS A 167 18.46 4.23 -12.33
N ASP A 168 18.07 4.56 -13.56
CA ASP A 168 16.68 4.52 -14.03
C ASP A 168 16.08 3.10 -13.86
N SER A 169 16.85 2.05 -14.12
CA SER A 169 16.43 0.67 -13.93
C SER A 169 16.08 0.33 -12.47
N ASP A 170 16.80 0.92 -11.51
CA ASP A 170 16.53 0.72 -10.09
C ASP A 170 15.27 1.49 -9.67
N PHE A 171 15.03 2.67 -10.28
CA PHE A 171 13.79 3.43 -10.08
C PHE A 171 12.57 2.69 -10.67
N GLU A 172 12.69 2.12 -11.88
CA GLU A 172 11.64 1.27 -12.45
C GLU A 172 11.33 0.06 -11.56
N ARG A 173 12.35 -0.53 -10.92
CA ARG A 173 12.13 -1.59 -9.95
C ARG A 173 11.30 -1.12 -8.75
N ILE A 174 11.55 0.09 -8.21
CA ILE A 174 10.71 0.65 -7.12
C ILE A 174 9.24 0.71 -7.54
N ARG A 175 8.93 1.16 -8.77
CA ARG A 175 7.57 1.27 -9.29
C ARG A 175 6.87 -0.09 -9.32
N VAL A 176 7.58 -1.11 -9.79
CA VAL A 176 7.06 -2.49 -9.83
C VAL A 176 6.79 -3.04 -8.44
N GLU A 177 7.78 -2.95 -7.53
CA GLU A 177 7.65 -3.46 -6.16
C GLU A 177 6.62 -2.67 -5.35
N ALA A 178 6.43 -1.38 -5.64
CA ALA A 178 5.36 -0.59 -5.03
C ALA A 178 3.97 -1.13 -5.39
N ALA A 179 3.75 -1.51 -6.65
CA ALA A 179 2.48 -2.10 -7.07
C ALA A 179 2.28 -3.50 -6.46
N ASP A 180 3.33 -4.32 -6.36
CA ASP A 180 3.29 -5.64 -5.75
C ASP A 180 3.00 -5.51 -4.23
N LEU A 181 3.66 -4.60 -3.51
CA LEU A 181 3.39 -4.29 -2.09
C LEU A 181 1.96 -3.79 -1.87
N PHE A 182 1.44 -2.90 -2.74
CA PHE A 182 0.05 -2.46 -2.69
C PHE A 182 -0.91 -3.66 -2.78
N SER A 183 -0.65 -4.60 -3.69
CA SER A 183 -1.49 -5.80 -3.85
C SER A 183 -1.55 -6.64 -2.57
N CYS A 184 -0.44 -6.70 -1.82
CA CYS A 184 -0.36 -7.42 -0.56
C CYS A 184 -1.10 -6.73 0.60
N PHE A 185 -1.12 -5.39 0.66
CA PHE A 185 -2.03 -4.68 1.56
C PHE A 185 -3.48 -5.08 1.28
N MET A 186 -3.92 -5.03 0.01
CA MET A 186 -5.28 -5.44 -0.38
C MET A 186 -5.55 -6.90 -0.01
N GLY A 187 -4.56 -7.78 -0.19
CA GLY A 187 -4.65 -9.19 0.16
C GLY A 187 -4.94 -9.43 1.64
N VAL A 188 -4.26 -8.71 2.54
CA VAL A 188 -4.52 -8.82 3.99
C VAL A 188 -5.90 -8.27 4.35
N PHE A 189 -6.27 -7.07 3.85
CA PHE A 189 -7.60 -6.50 4.11
C PHE A 189 -8.73 -7.38 3.59
N ASN A 190 -8.58 -7.99 2.41
CA ASN A 190 -9.54 -8.97 1.89
C ASN A 190 -9.61 -10.23 2.77
N SER A 191 -8.49 -10.70 3.33
CA SER A 191 -8.44 -11.89 4.19
C SER A 191 -9.11 -11.69 5.55
N ILE A 192 -9.16 -10.45 6.05
CA ILE A 192 -9.89 -10.11 7.30
C ILE A 192 -11.30 -9.56 7.03
N ASN A 193 -11.74 -9.54 5.76
CA ASN A 193 -13.03 -9.03 5.32
C ASN A 193 -13.32 -7.60 5.78
N VAL A 194 -12.34 -6.71 5.66
CA VAL A 194 -12.42 -5.29 6.02
C VAL A 194 -12.27 -4.44 4.76
N ASN A 195 -13.15 -3.46 4.58
CA ASN A 195 -13.04 -2.48 3.51
C ASN A 195 -12.02 -1.40 3.91
N MET A 196 -10.87 -1.40 3.22
CA MET A 196 -9.79 -0.48 3.53
C MET A 196 -10.15 0.99 3.29
N ALA A 197 -10.91 1.28 2.22
CA ALA A 197 -11.34 2.64 1.90
C ALA A 197 -12.27 3.21 2.96
N GLU A 198 -13.19 2.39 3.50
CA GLU A 198 -14.07 2.76 4.61
C GLU A 198 -13.27 3.06 5.88
N GLU A 199 -12.32 2.21 6.24
CA GLU A 199 -11.51 2.40 7.44
C GLU A 199 -10.58 3.63 7.32
N LEU A 200 -10.02 3.89 6.13
CA LEU A 200 -9.27 5.12 5.86
C LEU A 200 -10.16 6.36 5.98
N SER A 201 -11.40 6.30 5.48
CA SER A 201 -12.35 7.42 5.60
C SER A 201 -12.73 7.71 7.05
N ASN A 202 -12.81 6.69 7.89
CA ASN A 202 -13.04 6.84 9.33
C ASN A 202 -11.82 7.44 10.03
N MET A 203 -10.61 6.97 9.72
CA MET A 203 -9.36 7.43 10.32
C MET A 203 -9.02 8.87 9.92
N PHE A 204 -9.25 9.23 8.66
CA PHE A 204 -8.90 10.52 8.06
C PHE A 204 -10.15 11.32 7.64
N SER A 205 -11.21 11.24 8.45
CA SER A 205 -12.44 12.01 8.25
C SER A 205 -12.20 13.53 8.27
N GLU A 206 -11.16 13.94 9.00
CA GLU A 206 -10.76 15.33 9.19
C GLU A 206 -9.25 15.46 9.31
N ASN A 207 -8.57 15.95 8.26
CA ASN A 207 -7.15 16.31 8.31
C ASN A 207 -6.24 15.21 8.93
N CYS A 208 -5.21 15.60 9.68
CA CYS A 208 -4.35 14.66 10.40
C CYS A 208 -5.15 13.89 11.47
N HIS A 209 -5.01 12.58 11.51
CA HIS A 209 -5.73 11.72 12.47
C HIS A 209 -5.36 11.98 13.94
N VAL A 210 -4.22 12.61 14.21
CA VAL A 210 -3.74 12.97 15.56
C VAL A 210 -4.11 14.39 15.93
N CYS A 211 -3.56 15.39 15.24
CA CYS A 211 -3.74 16.80 15.60
C CYS A 211 -4.95 17.48 14.93
N LYS A 212 -5.65 16.79 14.01
CA LYS A 212 -6.81 17.32 13.26
C LYS A 212 -6.53 18.57 12.43
N LYS A 213 -5.28 18.82 12.04
CA LYS A 213 -4.87 19.98 11.26
C LYS A 213 -4.33 19.58 9.88
N ALA A 214 -4.46 20.48 8.92
CA ALA A 214 -3.84 20.44 7.60
C ALA A 214 -3.28 21.82 7.25
N PRO A 215 -1.94 21.96 7.08
CA PRO A 215 -0.90 20.95 7.28
C PRO A 215 -0.84 20.42 8.70
N CYS A 216 -0.34 19.18 8.84
CA CYS A 216 -0.18 18.53 10.15
C CYS A 216 0.82 19.31 11.04
N GLU A 217 0.42 19.61 12.28
CA GLU A 217 1.26 20.32 13.27
C GLU A 217 1.89 19.39 14.32
N CYS A 218 1.80 18.07 14.17
CA CYS A 218 2.50 17.14 15.05
C CYS A 218 4.00 17.38 15.00
N ASN A 219 4.66 17.43 16.14
CA ASN A 219 6.12 17.48 16.19
C ASN A 219 6.74 16.09 16.04
N PHE A 220 8.05 16.02 15.87
CA PHE A 220 8.78 14.76 15.69
C PHE A 220 8.50 13.75 16.82
N THR A 221 8.44 14.22 18.07
CA THR A 221 8.19 13.35 19.22
C THR A 221 6.77 12.76 19.21
N ASP A 222 5.76 13.55 18.79
CA ASP A 222 4.39 13.08 18.65
C ASP A 222 4.30 11.97 17.59
N ILE A 223 4.96 12.18 16.44
CA ILE A 223 4.98 11.21 15.35
C ILE A 223 5.69 9.91 15.77
N MET A 224 6.88 10.04 16.34
CA MET A 224 7.67 8.87 16.77
C MET A 224 7.08 8.18 17.99
N GLY A 225 6.42 8.91 18.88
CA GLY A 225 5.75 8.41 20.08
C GLY A 225 4.43 7.69 19.81
N PHE A 226 3.86 7.83 18.60
CA PHE A 226 2.58 7.23 18.27
C PHE A 226 2.61 5.69 18.47
N LYS A 227 1.70 5.21 19.30
CA LYS A 227 1.50 3.78 19.58
C LYS A 227 0.06 3.42 19.21
N SER A 228 -0.10 2.45 18.36
CA SER A 228 -1.39 1.82 17.98
C SER A 228 -1.71 0.65 18.93
#